data_7fe7afca5059ca0e1291607af811bfcf
#
_entry.id   7fe7afca5059ca0e1291607af811bfcf
#
_cell.length_a   1.000
_cell.length_b   1.000
_cell.length_c   1.000
_cell.angle_alpha   90.00
_cell.angle_beta   90.00
_cell.angle_gamma   90.00
#
_symmetry.space_group_name_H-M   'P 1'
#
loop_
_entity.id
_entity.type
_entity.pdbx_description
1 polymer ?
#
loop_
_entity_poly.entity_id
_entity_poly.type
_entity_poly.pdbx_seq_one_letter_code
_entity_poly.pdbx_strand_id
1 'polypeptide(L)'
;MSYYLLATLKVKYGQQRKFYEVMGHLKPVLEKAGWKLLGAYENAIGRLNTVIDLWEIDDPNALPSTLAAASKDTEFVRWAAHLPELLEEEVLQIMTKVPYSP
;
A
#
# COMPACT_ATOMS: atom_id res chain seq x y z
N MET A 1 4.26 18.63 8.25
CA MET A 1 3.31 17.73 8.95
C MET A 1 3.18 16.46 8.14
N SER A 2 3.22 15.32 8.82
CA SER A 2 3.05 14.04 8.15
C SER A 2 1.60 13.59 8.17
N TYR A 3 1.22 12.88 7.13
CA TYR A 3 -0.06 12.18 7.04
C TYR A 3 0.22 10.69 6.91
N TYR A 4 -0.78 9.89 7.19
CA TYR A 4 -0.63 8.44 7.20
C TYR A 4 -1.69 7.83 6.29
N LEU A 5 -1.22 7.03 5.35
CA LEU A 5 -2.09 6.29 4.44
C LEU A 5 -2.20 4.85 4.96
N LEU A 6 -3.41 4.47 5.33
CA LEU A 6 -3.72 3.11 5.73
C LEU A 6 -4.39 2.41 4.55
N ALA A 7 -3.74 1.41 4.01
CA ALA A 7 -4.29 0.59 2.95
C ALA A 7 -4.76 -0.74 3.54
N THR A 8 -6.03 -1.04 3.42
CA THR A 8 -6.60 -2.34 3.81
C THR A 8 -6.91 -3.11 2.54
N LEU A 9 -6.25 -4.25 2.38
CA LEU A 9 -6.24 -5.01 1.14
C LEU A 9 -6.78 -6.40 1.42
N LYS A 10 -7.90 -6.76 0.79
CA LYS A 10 -8.41 -8.12 0.89
C LYS A 10 -7.90 -8.92 -0.28
N VAL A 11 -7.01 -9.87 0.02
CA VAL A 11 -6.38 -10.72 -0.99
C VAL A 11 -7.27 -11.90 -1.28
N LYS A 12 -7.38 -12.29 -2.55
CA LYS A 12 -8.14 -13.48 -2.93
C LYS A 12 -7.55 -14.72 -2.29
N TYR A 13 -8.42 -15.63 -1.92
CA TYR A 13 -8.02 -16.86 -1.24
C TYR A 13 -6.95 -17.61 -2.03
N GLY A 14 -5.85 -17.94 -1.36
CA GLY A 14 -4.74 -18.67 -1.97
C GLY A 14 -3.76 -17.81 -2.76
N GLN A 15 -3.98 -16.49 -2.86
CA GLN A 15 -3.13 -15.60 -3.65
C GLN A 15 -2.17 -14.76 -2.82
N GLN A 16 -2.04 -15.02 -1.52
CA GLN A 16 -1.21 -14.22 -0.62
C GLN A 16 0.25 -14.21 -1.06
N ARG A 17 0.80 -15.36 -1.42
CA ARG A 17 2.21 -15.46 -1.83
C ARG A 17 2.50 -14.60 -3.05
N LYS A 18 1.63 -14.65 -4.04
CA LYS A 18 1.78 -13.83 -5.25
C LYS A 18 1.64 -12.35 -4.92
N PHE A 19 0.70 -12.01 -4.05
CA PHE A 19 0.51 -10.64 -3.60
C PHE A 19 1.77 -10.09 -2.91
N TYR A 20 2.38 -10.88 -2.02
CA TYR A 20 3.62 -10.44 -1.34
C TYR A 20 4.76 -10.25 -2.34
N GLU A 21 4.86 -11.11 -3.35
CA GLU A 21 5.86 -10.95 -4.42
C GLU A 21 5.64 -9.66 -5.17
N VAL A 22 4.40 -9.37 -5.56
CA VAL A 22 4.05 -8.13 -6.27
C VAL A 22 4.40 -6.91 -5.41
N MET A 23 3.99 -6.90 -4.15
CA MET A 23 4.28 -5.77 -3.25
C MET A 23 5.77 -5.58 -3.01
N GLY A 24 6.54 -6.66 -3.01
CA GLY A 24 7.99 -6.59 -2.92
C GLY A 24 8.64 -5.83 -4.08
N HIS A 25 8.00 -5.82 -5.24
CA HIS A 25 8.44 -5.04 -6.40
C HIS A 25 7.87 -3.62 -6.41
N LEU A 26 6.67 -3.41 -5.87
CA LEU A 26 6.05 -2.08 -5.85
C LEU A 26 6.62 -1.18 -4.76
N LYS A 27 6.93 -1.75 -3.61
CA LYS A 27 7.40 -1.01 -2.43
C LYS A 27 8.61 -0.11 -2.73
N PRO A 28 9.70 -0.59 -3.34
CA PRO A 28 10.87 0.26 -3.58
C PRO A 28 10.56 1.46 -4.48
N VAL A 29 9.67 1.29 -5.45
CA VAL A 29 9.29 2.36 -6.36
C VAL A 29 8.47 3.43 -5.64
N LEU A 30 7.54 3.02 -4.78
CA LEU A 30 6.75 3.95 -3.97
C LEU A 30 7.64 4.68 -2.97
N GLU A 31 8.60 3.99 -2.36
CA GLU A 31 9.55 4.63 -1.44
C GLU A 31 10.43 5.66 -2.15
N LYS A 32 10.87 5.34 -3.36
CA LYS A 32 11.65 6.29 -4.18
C LYS A 32 10.81 7.51 -4.56
N ALA A 33 9.50 7.33 -4.71
CA ALA A 33 8.58 8.42 -5.02
C ALA A 33 8.20 9.27 -3.79
N GLY A 34 8.67 8.89 -2.60
CA GLY A 34 8.50 9.70 -1.40
C GLY A 34 7.63 9.12 -0.29
N TRP A 35 7.02 7.97 -0.50
CA TRP A 35 6.27 7.30 0.55
C TRP A 35 7.22 6.50 1.44
N LYS A 36 6.87 6.38 2.72
CA LYS A 36 7.66 5.60 3.66
C LYS A 36 6.76 4.54 4.29
N LEU A 37 7.09 3.28 4.07
CA LEU A 37 6.34 2.19 4.69
C LEU A 37 6.75 2.06 6.15
N LEU A 38 5.79 2.28 7.06
CA LEU A 38 6.00 2.16 8.50
C LEU A 38 5.76 0.74 8.98
N GLY A 39 4.87 0.02 8.33
CA GLY A 39 4.58 -1.35 8.68
C GLY A 39 3.62 -1.97 7.68
N ALA A 40 3.68 -3.30 7.59
CA ALA A 40 2.78 -4.08 6.76
C ALA A 40 2.45 -5.34 7.54
N TYR A 41 1.17 -5.64 7.68
CA TYR A 41 0.69 -6.69 8.57
C TYR A 41 -0.38 -7.52 7.89
N GLU A 42 -0.41 -8.80 8.20
CA GLU A 42 -1.55 -9.63 7.83
C GLU A 42 -2.27 -10.07 9.10
N ASN A 43 -3.60 -10.17 9.06
CA ASN A 43 -4.35 -10.57 10.21
C ASN A 43 -4.06 -12.04 10.59
N ALA A 44 -3.57 -12.25 11.81
CA ALA A 44 -3.45 -13.59 12.38
C ALA A 44 -4.81 -14.05 12.94
N ILE A 45 -5.53 -13.11 13.55
CA ILE A 45 -6.90 -13.31 14.06
C ILE A 45 -7.71 -12.12 13.56
N GLY A 46 -8.89 -12.36 13.02
CA GLY A 46 -9.75 -11.35 12.46
C GLY A 46 -10.18 -11.72 11.06
N ARG A 47 -10.35 -10.71 10.19
CA ARG A 47 -10.70 -10.96 8.79
C ARG A 47 -9.59 -11.72 8.10
N LEU A 48 -9.92 -12.87 7.53
CA LEU A 48 -8.96 -13.69 6.79
C LEU A 48 -8.49 -12.97 5.52
N ASN A 49 -7.26 -13.29 5.11
CA ASN A 49 -6.68 -12.81 3.85
C ASN A 49 -6.63 -11.28 3.74
N THR A 50 -6.53 -10.60 4.88
CA THR A 50 -6.49 -9.15 4.94
C THR A 50 -5.10 -8.69 5.30
N VAL A 51 -4.53 -7.83 4.46
CA VAL A 51 -3.22 -7.19 4.65
C VAL A 51 -3.47 -5.72 4.91
N ILE A 52 -2.72 -5.16 5.85
CA ILE A 52 -2.82 -3.75 6.19
C ILE A 52 -1.44 -3.14 6.05
N ASP A 53 -1.33 -2.12 5.18
CA ASP A 53 -0.10 -1.36 4.99
C ASP A 53 -0.27 0.03 5.57
N LEU A 54 0.70 0.47 6.34
CA LEU A 54 0.73 1.82 6.89
C LEU A 54 1.89 2.59 6.30
N TRP A 55 1.56 3.63 5.54
CA TRP A 55 2.55 4.50 4.89
C TRP A 55 2.53 5.88 5.52
N GLU A 56 3.70 6.48 5.63
CA GLU A 56 3.81 7.90 5.96
C GLU A 56 3.98 8.68 4.66
N ILE A 57 3.20 9.75 4.49
CA ILE A 57 3.23 10.61 3.31
C ILE A 57 3.24 12.07 3.77
N ASP A 58 3.83 12.97 2.98
CA ASP A 58 3.94 14.38 3.34
C ASP A 58 2.67 15.17 3.00
N ASP A 59 2.07 14.88 1.85
CA ASP A 59 0.94 15.64 1.33
C ASP A 59 -0.08 14.70 0.69
N PRO A 60 -1.29 14.56 1.26
CA PRO A 60 -2.32 13.71 0.68
C PRO A 60 -2.77 14.18 -0.69
N ASN A 61 -2.61 15.46 -1.02
CA ASN A 61 -2.93 15.99 -2.35
C ASN A 61 -1.92 15.51 -3.40
N ALA A 62 -0.74 15.08 -2.97
CA ALA A 62 0.29 14.55 -3.85
C ALA A 62 0.07 13.06 -4.19
N LEU A 63 -0.96 12.43 -3.65
CA LEU A 63 -1.24 11.01 -3.91
C LEU A 63 -1.32 10.69 -5.41
N PRO A 64 -2.11 11.43 -6.22
CA PRO A 64 -2.16 11.18 -7.65
C PRO A 64 -0.83 11.40 -8.36
N SER A 65 -0.07 12.44 -7.99
CA SER A 65 1.21 12.72 -8.62
C SER A 65 2.27 11.68 -8.26
N THR A 66 2.25 11.16 -7.03
CA THR A 66 3.14 10.08 -6.60
C THR A 66 2.87 8.81 -7.40
N LEU A 67 1.60 8.46 -7.57
CA LEU A 67 1.22 7.29 -8.36
C LEU A 67 1.56 7.50 -9.84
N ALA A 68 1.39 8.71 -10.36
CA ALA A 68 1.78 9.04 -11.73
C ALA A 68 3.30 8.90 -11.92
N ALA A 69 4.09 9.35 -10.94
CA ALA A 69 5.55 9.20 -10.98
C ALA A 69 5.96 7.72 -10.94
N ALA A 70 5.33 6.92 -10.08
CA ALA A 70 5.58 5.49 -9.99
C ALA A 70 5.23 4.80 -11.31
N SER A 71 4.18 5.23 -11.97
CA SER A 71 3.72 4.66 -13.24
C SER A 71 4.66 4.92 -14.43
N LYS A 72 5.68 5.76 -14.26
CA LYS A 72 6.74 5.93 -15.23
C LYS A 72 7.78 4.81 -15.16
N ASP A 73 7.81 4.08 -14.08
CA ASP A 73 8.68 2.93 -13.90
C ASP A 73 8.02 1.71 -14.55
N THR A 74 8.68 1.13 -15.56
CA THR A 74 8.11 0.01 -16.31
C THR A 74 7.93 -1.24 -15.46
N GLU A 75 8.79 -1.47 -14.49
CA GLU A 75 8.66 -2.60 -13.57
C GLU A 75 7.47 -2.40 -12.65
N PHE A 76 7.24 -1.17 -12.17
CA PHE A 76 6.07 -0.88 -11.36
C PHE A 76 4.78 -1.19 -12.12
N VAL A 77 4.66 -0.69 -13.35
CA VAL A 77 3.46 -0.92 -14.18
C VAL A 77 3.25 -2.41 -14.41
N ARG A 78 4.33 -3.13 -14.73
CA ARG A 78 4.28 -4.57 -15.00
C ARG A 78 3.76 -5.34 -13.78
N TRP A 79 4.28 -5.06 -12.60
CA TRP A 79 3.88 -5.77 -11.38
C TRP A 79 2.51 -5.33 -10.88
N ALA A 80 2.21 -4.03 -10.94
CA ALA A 80 0.91 -3.50 -10.52
C ALA A 80 -0.25 -4.06 -11.35
N ALA A 81 0.00 -4.45 -12.59
CA ALA A 81 -1.00 -5.03 -13.47
C ALA A 81 -1.58 -6.35 -12.93
N HIS A 82 -0.88 -7.01 -12.00
CA HIS A 82 -1.37 -8.23 -11.37
C HIS A 82 -2.39 -7.97 -10.25
N LEU A 83 -2.44 -6.75 -9.70
CA LEU A 83 -3.27 -6.45 -8.53
C LEU A 83 -4.76 -6.76 -8.73
N PRO A 84 -5.39 -6.44 -9.87
CA PRO A 84 -6.81 -6.75 -10.04
C PRO A 84 -7.14 -8.24 -9.95
N GLU A 85 -6.19 -9.10 -10.29
CA GLU A 85 -6.37 -10.56 -10.19
C GLU A 85 -6.17 -11.08 -8.77
N LEU A 86 -5.51 -10.31 -7.92
CA LEU A 86 -5.09 -10.74 -6.59
C LEU A 86 -5.96 -10.17 -5.48
N LEU A 87 -6.66 -9.06 -5.72
CA LEU A 87 -7.41 -8.34 -4.69
C LEU A 87 -8.91 -8.46 -4.93
N GLU A 88 -9.66 -8.68 -3.85
CA GLU A 88 -11.11 -8.59 -3.85
C GLU A 88 -11.57 -7.18 -3.48
N GLU A 89 -10.81 -6.51 -2.61
CA GLU A 89 -11.20 -5.21 -2.08
C GLU A 89 -9.94 -4.44 -1.67
N GLU A 90 -9.96 -3.14 -1.89
CA GLU A 90 -8.92 -2.24 -1.42
C GLU A 90 -9.58 -0.99 -0.84
N VAL A 91 -9.25 -0.66 0.40
CA VAL A 91 -9.74 0.53 1.08
C VAL A 91 -8.55 1.37 1.49
N LEU A 92 -8.56 2.64 1.10
CA LEU A 92 -7.51 3.59 1.45
C LEU A 92 -8.08 4.65 2.40
N GLN A 93 -7.36 4.93 3.48
CA GLN A 93 -7.74 5.96 4.45
C GLN A 93 -6.54 6.87 4.69
N ILE A 94 -6.79 8.17 4.75
CA ILE A 94 -5.77 9.16 5.12
C ILE A 94 -6.04 9.58 6.56
N MET A 95 -5.01 9.54 7.39
CA MET A 95 -5.12 9.78 8.83
C MET A 95 -4.10 10.83 9.26
N THR A 96 -4.40 11.50 10.36
CA THR A 96 -3.46 12.36 11.06
C THR A 96 -3.32 11.86 12.49
N LYS A 97 -2.18 12.15 13.11
CA LYS A 97 -2.00 11.79 14.53
C LYS A 97 -2.95 12.61 15.41
N VAL A 98 -3.52 11.93 16.40
CA VAL A 98 -4.25 12.60 17.47
C VAL A 98 -3.26 13.12 18.53
N PRO A 99 -3.66 14.08 19.41
CA PRO A 99 -2.72 14.69 20.37
C PRO A 99 -1.97 13.72 21.29
N TYR A 100 -2.56 12.57 21.61
CA TYR A 100 -1.91 11.60 22.49
C TYR A 100 -1.07 10.56 21.74
N SER A 101 -0.94 10.67 20.42
CA SER A 101 -0.11 9.74 19.64
C SER A 101 1.38 10.01 19.92
N PRO A 102 2.19 8.96 20.07
CA PRO A 102 3.63 9.12 20.19
C PRO A 102 4.26 9.77 18.97
#